data_82dfb5871d1a210a166563eac8005fdd
#
_entry.id   82dfb5871d1a210a166563eac8005fdd
#
_cell.length_a   1.000
_cell.length_b   1.000
_cell.length_c   1.000
_cell.angle_alpha   90.00
_cell.angle_beta   90.00
_cell.angle_gamma   90.00
#
_symmetry.space_group_name_H-M   'P 1'
#
loop_
_entity.id
_entity.type
_entity.pdbx_description
1 polymer ?
#
loop_
_entity_poly.entity_id
_entity_poly.type
_entity_poly.pdbx_seq_one_letter_code
_entity_poly.pdbx_strand_id
1 'polypeptide(L)'
;MKRVIIICEGETEREFCKNVLAPHLIHHNIFIQAPLIKRSMGGIVRWSILKREIETHLLEPNVIVSTLIDYYGLYQKYNFPNWAEGERIVDKNSRMDFLENAMKENIADAIRHRYIPYLQLHEFEGLLFNDIQLFYDQVPEAELVGIAELKKTFADYDNPEMINNNRETSPGHRLKRIIRGYNKPLYGHYFA
;
A
#
# COMPACT_ATOMS: atom_id res chain seq x y z
N MET A 1 10.44 -12.87 19.76
CA MET A 1 9.49 -11.98 19.06
C MET A 1 10.22 -11.33 17.90
N LYS A 2 9.70 -11.43 16.68
CA LYS A 2 10.25 -10.76 15.49
C LYS A 2 9.72 -9.34 15.45
N ARG A 3 10.56 -8.38 15.08
CA ARG A 3 10.18 -6.98 14.94
C ARG A 3 10.22 -6.59 13.46
N VAL A 4 9.11 -6.03 12.98
CA VAL A 4 8.95 -5.58 11.59
C VAL A 4 8.61 -4.10 11.60
N ILE A 5 9.33 -3.32 10.82
CA ILE A 5 9.05 -1.90 10.57
C ILE A 5 8.51 -1.78 9.15
N ILE A 6 7.28 -1.30 9.01
CA ILE A 6 6.64 -1.02 7.72
C ILE A 6 6.61 0.48 7.54
N ILE A 7 7.44 0.99 6.65
CA ILE A 7 7.48 2.43 6.34
C ILE A 7 6.31 2.75 5.41
N CYS A 8 5.36 3.55 5.91
CA CYS A 8 4.11 3.87 5.23
C CYS A 8 4.18 5.21 4.50
N GLU A 9 3.58 5.31 3.32
CA GLU A 9 3.51 6.55 2.56
C GLU A 9 2.63 7.59 3.25
N GLY A 10 1.47 7.17 3.77
CA GLY A 10 0.49 8.05 4.36
C GLY A 10 -0.21 7.48 5.60
N GLU A 11 -1.10 8.28 6.14
CA GLU A 11 -1.86 7.96 7.35
C GLU A 11 -2.76 6.72 7.19
N THR A 12 -3.32 6.49 6.01
CA THR A 12 -4.21 5.37 5.75
C THR A 12 -3.47 4.05 5.89
N GLU A 13 -2.32 3.93 5.25
CA GLU A 13 -1.43 2.76 5.31
C GLU A 13 -0.94 2.53 6.74
N ARG A 14 -0.63 3.62 7.45
CA ARG A 14 -0.21 3.55 8.86
C ARG A 14 -1.33 3.02 9.76
N GLU A 15 -2.53 3.55 9.63
CA GLU A 15 -3.69 3.12 10.43
C GLU A 15 -4.07 1.67 10.11
N PHE A 16 -4.01 1.24 8.85
CA PHE A 16 -4.16 -0.16 8.46
C PHE A 16 -3.11 -1.06 9.14
N CYS A 17 -1.85 -0.68 9.10
CA CYS A 17 -0.79 -1.44 9.77
C CYS A 17 -1.03 -1.56 11.29
N LYS A 18 -1.51 -0.50 11.95
CA LYS A 18 -1.74 -0.48 13.39
C LYS A 18 -2.99 -1.23 13.81
N ASN A 19 -4.09 -1.05 13.07
CA ASN A 19 -5.42 -1.49 13.51
C ASN A 19 -5.79 -2.86 12.94
N VAL A 20 -5.17 -3.28 11.84
CA VAL A 20 -5.44 -4.56 11.17
C VAL A 20 -4.23 -5.50 11.23
N LEU A 21 -3.10 -5.11 10.64
CA LEU A 21 -1.94 -6.01 10.56
C LEU A 21 -1.30 -6.29 11.92
N ALA A 22 -1.13 -5.28 12.77
CA ALA A 22 -0.47 -5.47 14.06
C ALA A 22 -1.27 -6.38 15.01
N PRO A 23 -2.60 -6.23 15.18
CA PRO A 23 -3.41 -7.17 15.98
C PRO A 23 -3.41 -8.59 15.42
N HIS A 24 -3.41 -8.75 14.09
CA HIS A 24 -3.34 -10.06 13.46
C HIS A 24 -1.98 -10.74 13.69
N LEU A 25 -0.89 -10.01 13.45
CA LEU A 25 0.46 -10.57 13.46
C LEU A 25 1.05 -10.75 14.87
N ILE A 26 0.53 -10.06 15.89
CA ILE A 26 1.00 -10.26 17.26
C ILE A 26 0.76 -11.69 17.74
N HIS A 27 -0.30 -12.35 17.29
CA HIS A 27 -0.57 -13.77 17.59
C HIS A 27 0.47 -14.72 17.00
N HIS A 28 1.23 -14.26 15.99
CA HIS A 28 2.36 -14.98 15.39
C HIS A 28 3.72 -14.55 15.95
N ASN A 29 3.75 -13.86 17.11
CA ASN A 29 4.95 -13.30 17.73
C ASN A 29 5.70 -12.30 16.83
N ILE A 30 4.97 -11.57 15.97
CA ILE A 30 5.48 -10.51 15.11
C ILE A 30 4.95 -9.18 15.64
N PHE A 31 5.87 -8.28 15.98
CA PHE A 31 5.55 -6.92 16.43
C PHE A 31 5.78 -5.94 15.30
N ILE A 32 4.73 -5.20 14.91
CA ILE A 32 4.76 -4.20 13.85
C ILE A 32 4.94 -2.80 14.41
N GLN A 33 5.81 -2.03 13.76
CA GLN A 33 5.88 -0.57 13.86
C GLN A 33 5.64 0.01 12.47
N ALA A 34 4.80 1.04 12.38
CA ALA A 34 4.40 1.63 11.11
C ALA A 34 4.70 3.15 11.09
N PRO A 35 5.98 3.56 10.97
CA PRO A 35 6.31 4.97 10.83
C PRO A 35 5.88 5.50 9.45
N LEU A 36 5.52 6.78 9.39
CA LEU A 36 5.41 7.50 8.13
C LEU A 36 6.79 7.83 7.58
N ILE A 37 6.90 7.93 6.25
CA ILE A 37 8.12 8.40 5.59
C ILE A 37 8.53 9.75 6.18
N LYS A 38 9.72 9.82 6.74
CA LYS A 38 10.28 11.07 7.27
C LYS A 38 10.48 12.08 6.14
N ARG A 39 10.21 13.36 6.44
CA ARG A 39 10.35 14.46 5.49
C ARG A 39 9.37 14.42 4.30
N SER A 40 8.42 13.52 4.28
CA SER A 40 7.25 13.71 3.44
C SER A 40 6.29 14.66 4.16
N MET A 41 5.76 15.63 3.50
CA MET A 41 4.61 16.41 4.01
C MET A 41 3.28 15.68 3.70
N GLY A 42 3.31 14.34 3.71
CA GLY A 42 2.30 13.46 3.15
C GLY A 42 2.65 13.11 1.69
N GLY A 43 2.85 11.80 1.41
CA GLY A 43 3.19 11.28 0.09
C GLY A 43 4.65 10.85 -0.05
N ILE A 44 5.03 10.51 -1.28
CA ILE A 44 6.30 9.89 -1.61
C ILE A 44 7.47 10.88 -1.63
N VAL A 45 8.66 10.39 -1.31
CA VAL A 45 9.93 11.11 -1.40
C VAL A 45 10.85 10.50 -2.45
N ARG A 46 11.96 11.18 -2.77
CA ARG A 46 13.00 10.61 -3.64
C ARG A 46 13.59 9.34 -3.02
N TRP A 47 13.91 8.37 -3.87
CA TRP A 47 14.51 7.10 -3.44
C TRP A 47 15.70 7.28 -2.48
N SER A 48 16.58 8.21 -2.74
CA SER A 48 17.75 8.47 -1.88
C SER A 48 17.40 8.83 -0.44
N ILE A 49 16.24 9.44 -0.21
CA ILE A 49 15.75 9.78 1.14
C ILE A 49 15.15 8.52 1.78
N LEU A 50 14.27 7.82 1.05
CA LEU A 50 13.64 6.58 1.51
C LEU A 50 14.69 5.50 1.80
N LYS A 51 15.65 5.31 0.89
CA LYS A 51 16.77 4.37 1.07
C LYS A 51 17.50 4.61 2.39
N ARG A 52 17.87 5.86 2.67
CA ARG A 52 18.57 6.22 3.92
C ARG A 52 17.72 5.87 5.15
N GLU A 53 16.42 6.06 5.08
CA GLU A 53 15.50 5.73 6.16
C GLU A 53 15.43 4.21 6.37
N ILE A 54 15.26 3.44 5.28
CA ILE A 54 15.28 1.98 5.29
C ILE A 54 16.59 1.47 5.92
N GLU A 55 17.73 1.94 5.43
CA GLU A 55 19.05 1.53 5.93
C GLU A 55 19.23 1.91 7.40
N THR A 56 18.74 3.07 7.83
CA THR A 56 18.80 3.49 9.24
C THR A 56 18.06 2.51 10.16
N HIS A 57 16.87 2.06 9.76
CA HIS A 57 16.13 1.04 10.51
C HIS A 57 16.80 -0.33 10.45
N LEU A 58 17.42 -0.68 9.33
CA LEU A 58 18.15 -1.95 9.18
C LEU A 58 19.45 -2.02 10.00
N LEU A 59 19.98 -0.88 10.50
CA LEU A 59 21.10 -0.88 11.45
C LEU A 59 20.69 -1.42 12.83
N GLU A 60 19.40 -1.41 13.16
CA GLU A 60 18.92 -2.05 14.38
C GLU A 60 19.03 -3.57 14.24
N PRO A 61 19.53 -4.27 15.27
CA PRO A 61 19.66 -5.74 15.20
C PRO A 61 18.29 -6.40 15.18
N ASN A 62 18.19 -7.50 14.41
CA ASN A 62 17.00 -8.38 14.35
C ASN A 62 15.70 -7.66 13.91
N VAL A 63 15.81 -6.57 13.18
CA VAL A 63 14.67 -5.86 12.56
C VAL A 63 14.54 -6.27 11.10
N ILE A 64 13.32 -6.53 10.68
CA ILE A 64 12.93 -6.63 9.27
C ILE A 64 12.28 -5.29 8.89
N VAL A 65 12.63 -4.75 7.73
CA VAL A 65 12.02 -3.52 7.20
C VAL A 65 11.23 -3.85 5.96
N SER A 66 10.05 -3.27 5.85
CA SER A 66 9.21 -3.30 4.64
C SER A 66 8.76 -1.87 4.31
N THR A 67 8.19 -1.71 3.14
CA THR A 67 7.53 -0.48 2.69
C THR A 67 6.08 -0.78 2.36
N LEU A 68 5.19 0.19 2.52
CA LEU A 68 3.82 0.18 2.02
C LEU A 68 3.59 1.51 1.31
N ILE A 69 3.77 1.49 -0.01
CA ILE A 69 3.85 2.66 -0.89
C ILE A 69 3.03 2.38 -2.14
N ASP A 70 2.21 3.33 -2.54
CA ASP A 70 1.41 3.23 -3.75
C ASP A 70 2.27 3.42 -5.01
N TYR A 71 2.31 2.40 -5.89
CA TYR A 71 2.98 2.52 -7.18
C TYR A 71 2.37 3.62 -8.04
N TYR A 72 1.06 3.85 -7.97
CA TYR A 72 0.36 4.85 -8.77
C TYR A 72 0.85 6.28 -8.51
N GLY A 73 1.35 6.58 -7.32
CA GLY A 73 1.94 7.87 -6.95
C GLY A 73 3.41 8.04 -7.37
N LEU A 74 4.06 6.97 -7.84
CA LEU A 74 5.46 7.01 -8.24
C LEU A 74 5.65 7.55 -9.65
N TYR A 75 6.68 8.36 -9.82
CA TYR A 75 7.09 8.94 -11.11
C TYR A 75 8.61 8.93 -11.22
N GLN A 76 9.12 9.02 -12.45
CA GLN A 76 10.55 9.06 -12.75
C GLN A 76 11.35 10.11 -11.92
N LYS A 77 10.71 11.25 -11.60
CA LYS A 77 11.34 12.32 -10.77
C LYS A 77 11.78 11.88 -9.38
N TYR A 78 11.22 10.77 -8.87
CA TYR A 78 11.58 10.22 -7.56
C TYR A 78 12.82 9.32 -7.61
N ASN A 79 13.31 9.00 -8.83
CA ASN A 79 14.54 8.25 -9.08
C ASN A 79 14.59 6.88 -8.36
N PHE A 80 13.48 6.14 -8.39
CA PHE A 80 13.48 4.76 -7.92
C PHE A 80 14.38 3.89 -8.82
N PRO A 81 15.06 2.87 -8.26
CA PRO A 81 15.98 2.04 -9.02
C PRO A 81 15.29 1.38 -10.21
N ASN A 82 15.96 1.39 -11.36
CA ASN A 82 15.52 0.77 -12.62
C ASN A 82 14.09 1.19 -13.06
N TRP A 83 13.65 2.39 -12.68
CA TRP A 83 12.30 2.88 -12.96
C TRP A 83 11.96 2.85 -14.46
N ALA A 84 12.85 3.36 -15.31
CA ALA A 84 12.62 3.46 -16.74
C ALA A 84 12.51 2.09 -17.43
N GLU A 85 13.22 1.10 -16.95
CA GLU A 85 13.13 -0.29 -17.39
C GLU A 85 11.83 -0.92 -16.91
N GLY A 86 11.47 -0.70 -15.65
CA GLY A 86 10.22 -1.18 -15.05
C GLY A 86 8.99 -0.69 -15.81
N GLU A 87 8.94 0.59 -16.20
CA GLU A 87 7.81 1.14 -16.96
C GLU A 87 7.58 0.46 -18.33
N ARG A 88 8.59 -0.20 -18.88
CA ARG A 88 8.48 -0.95 -20.16
C ARG A 88 7.86 -2.35 -19.98
N ILE A 89 7.81 -2.87 -18.77
CA ILE A 89 7.23 -4.18 -18.49
C ILE A 89 5.70 -4.04 -18.53
N VAL A 90 5.06 -4.75 -19.46
CA VAL A 90 3.61 -4.65 -19.69
C VAL A 90 2.82 -5.33 -18.58
N ASP A 91 3.24 -6.54 -18.18
CA ASP A 91 2.61 -7.26 -17.09
C ASP A 91 2.86 -6.54 -15.76
N LYS A 92 1.78 -6.21 -15.06
CA LYS A 92 1.84 -5.39 -13.86
C LYS A 92 2.51 -6.11 -12.69
N ASN A 93 2.23 -7.39 -12.50
CA ASN A 93 2.84 -8.17 -11.42
C ASN A 93 4.35 -8.28 -11.64
N SER A 94 4.78 -8.67 -12.84
CA SER A 94 6.20 -8.72 -13.22
C SER A 94 6.89 -7.37 -13.07
N ARG A 95 6.17 -6.27 -13.31
CA ARG A 95 6.69 -4.91 -13.11
C ARG A 95 6.93 -4.63 -11.62
N MET A 96 5.98 -4.99 -10.75
CA MET A 96 6.14 -4.80 -9.30
C MET A 96 7.31 -5.63 -8.79
N ASP A 97 7.37 -6.91 -9.13
CA ASP A 97 8.48 -7.80 -8.78
C ASP A 97 9.84 -7.24 -9.22
N PHE A 98 9.90 -6.69 -10.44
CA PHE A 98 11.12 -6.10 -10.98
C PHE A 98 11.57 -4.86 -10.19
N LEU A 99 10.65 -3.94 -9.90
CA LEU A 99 10.95 -2.72 -9.16
C LEU A 99 11.29 -3.02 -7.70
N GLU A 100 10.57 -3.92 -7.05
CA GLU A 100 10.84 -4.35 -5.68
C GLU A 100 12.21 -5.02 -5.57
N ASN A 101 12.56 -5.90 -6.52
CA ASN A 101 13.89 -6.49 -6.58
C ASN A 101 14.97 -5.41 -6.79
N ALA A 102 14.74 -4.44 -7.66
CA ALA A 102 15.67 -3.32 -7.86
C ALA A 102 15.84 -2.46 -6.59
N MET A 103 14.75 -2.21 -5.85
CA MET A 103 14.81 -1.53 -4.56
C MET A 103 15.67 -2.33 -3.55
N LYS A 104 15.47 -3.65 -3.47
CA LYS A 104 16.23 -4.53 -2.58
C LYS A 104 17.71 -4.55 -2.91
N GLU A 105 18.05 -4.74 -4.19
CA GLU A 105 19.42 -4.77 -4.66
C GLU A 105 20.16 -3.43 -4.47
N ASN A 106 19.43 -2.34 -4.38
CA ASN A 106 20.01 -1.01 -4.14
C ASN A 106 20.34 -0.74 -2.66
N ILE A 107 19.88 -1.60 -1.72
CA ILE A 107 20.27 -1.56 -0.30
C ILE A 107 21.63 -2.23 -0.12
N ALA A 108 22.40 -1.77 0.87
CA ALA A 108 23.72 -2.32 1.17
C ALA A 108 23.69 -3.84 1.44
N ASP A 109 24.59 -4.60 0.82
CA ASP A 109 24.61 -6.07 0.79
C ASP A 109 24.52 -6.72 2.18
N ALA A 110 25.22 -6.14 3.16
CA ALA A 110 25.27 -6.70 4.51
C ALA A 110 23.90 -6.71 5.22
N ILE A 111 22.96 -5.85 4.82
CA ILE A 111 21.69 -5.66 5.54
C ILE A 111 20.46 -5.91 4.66
N ARG A 112 20.58 -5.93 3.33
CA ARG A 112 19.46 -6.05 2.39
C ARG A 112 18.65 -7.35 2.54
N HIS A 113 19.23 -8.40 3.11
CA HIS A 113 18.53 -9.67 3.36
C HIS A 113 17.36 -9.52 4.35
N ARG A 114 17.34 -8.43 5.13
CA ARG A 114 16.27 -8.07 6.07
C ARG A 114 15.30 -7.01 5.52
N TYR A 115 15.46 -6.59 4.27
CA TYR A 115 14.55 -5.70 3.59
C TYR A 115 13.59 -6.50 2.70
N ILE A 116 12.30 -6.32 2.90
CA ILE A 116 11.21 -6.89 2.11
C ILE A 116 10.48 -5.70 1.49
N PRO A 117 10.88 -5.24 0.29
CA PRO A 117 10.17 -4.16 -0.38
C PRO A 117 8.75 -4.59 -0.71
N TYR A 118 7.82 -3.65 -0.63
CA TYR A 118 6.47 -3.83 -1.14
C TYR A 118 5.97 -2.52 -1.75
N LEU A 119 5.48 -2.63 -2.98
CA LEU A 119 4.80 -1.60 -3.73
C LEU A 119 3.37 -2.03 -3.98
N GLN A 120 2.42 -1.30 -3.42
CA GLN A 120 1.00 -1.51 -3.72
C GLN A 120 0.74 -1.12 -5.18
N LEU A 121 0.24 -2.05 -5.99
CA LEU A 121 0.13 -1.88 -7.45
C LEU A 121 -0.67 -0.64 -7.85
N HIS A 122 -1.70 -0.31 -7.09
CA HIS A 122 -2.53 0.88 -7.28
C HIS A 122 -2.64 1.68 -5.98
N GLU A 123 -3.79 2.28 -5.73
CA GLU A 123 -4.09 2.95 -4.47
C GLU A 123 -4.42 1.90 -3.40
N PHE A 124 -4.07 2.18 -2.16
CA PHE A 124 -4.46 1.36 -1.00
C PHE A 124 -5.95 1.00 -1.00
N GLU A 125 -6.79 1.92 -1.45
CA GLU A 125 -8.24 1.73 -1.56
C GLU A 125 -8.64 0.55 -2.44
N GLY A 126 -7.77 0.05 -3.29
CA GLY A 126 -7.99 -1.19 -4.04
C GLY A 126 -8.25 -2.37 -3.11
N LEU A 127 -7.50 -2.48 -2.02
CA LEU A 127 -7.61 -3.56 -1.04
C LEU A 127 -8.98 -3.60 -0.34
N LEU A 128 -9.69 -2.47 -0.30
CA LEU A 128 -11.02 -2.39 0.33
C LEU A 128 -12.10 -3.09 -0.48
N PHE A 129 -11.85 -3.41 -1.75
CA PHE A 129 -12.75 -4.22 -2.60
C PHE A 129 -12.47 -5.72 -2.49
N ASN A 130 -12.10 -6.20 -1.30
CA ASN A 130 -11.80 -7.61 -1.08
C ASN A 130 -13.07 -8.47 -0.91
N ASP A 131 -14.06 -7.95 -0.18
CA ASP A 131 -15.35 -8.63 0.05
C ASP A 131 -16.50 -7.62 -0.04
N ILE A 132 -17.46 -7.91 -0.93
CA ILE A 132 -18.66 -7.07 -1.10
C ILE A 132 -19.54 -7.05 0.16
N GLN A 133 -19.54 -8.13 0.95
CA GLN A 133 -20.36 -8.23 2.15
C GLN A 133 -19.94 -7.20 3.20
N LEU A 134 -18.64 -6.89 3.29
CA LEU A 134 -18.13 -5.86 4.19
C LEU A 134 -18.79 -4.49 3.94
N PHE A 135 -19.09 -4.15 2.68
CA PHE A 135 -19.80 -2.90 2.37
C PHE A 135 -21.21 -2.88 2.95
N TYR A 136 -21.92 -4.02 2.90
CA TYR A 136 -23.27 -4.10 3.46
C TYR A 136 -23.26 -4.13 4.99
N ASP A 137 -22.23 -4.70 5.60
CA ASP A 137 -22.12 -4.84 7.04
C ASP A 137 -21.59 -3.58 7.72
N GLN A 138 -20.70 -2.84 7.08
CA GLN A 138 -19.95 -1.72 7.68
C GLN A 138 -20.44 -0.34 7.25
N VAL A 139 -21.13 -0.22 6.11
CA VAL A 139 -21.64 1.06 5.62
C VAL A 139 -23.12 1.18 5.92
N PRO A 140 -23.57 2.24 6.64
CA PRO A 140 -24.99 2.49 6.80
C PRO A 140 -25.73 2.50 5.47
N GLU A 141 -26.91 1.86 5.39
CA GLU A 141 -27.68 1.74 4.16
C GLU A 141 -27.95 3.12 3.50
N ALA A 142 -28.19 4.15 4.31
CA ALA A 142 -28.40 5.52 3.83
C ALA A 142 -27.17 6.17 3.17
N GLU A 143 -25.97 5.64 3.45
CA GLU A 143 -24.69 6.12 2.90
C GLU A 143 -24.23 5.28 1.71
N LEU A 144 -24.70 4.04 1.58
CA LEU A 144 -24.37 3.13 0.47
C LEU A 144 -25.23 3.47 -0.76
N VAL A 145 -24.86 4.56 -1.44
CA VAL A 145 -25.67 5.12 -2.54
C VAL A 145 -25.32 4.55 -3.91
N GLY A 146 -24.13 3.98 -4.08
CA GLY A 146 -23.60 3.49 -5.35
C GLY A 146 -23.64 1.95 -5.52
N ILE A 147 -24.70 1.27 -5.07
CA ILE A 147 -24.81 -0.19 -5.07
C ILE A 147 -24.60 -0.80 -6.47
N ALA A 148 -25.12 -0.15 -7.52
CA ALA A 148 -24.96 -0.64 -8.90
C ALA A 148 -23.49 -0.60 -9.34
N GLU A 149 -22.75 0.48 -9.02
CA GLU A 149 -21.31 0.59 -9.29
C GLU A 149 -20.51 -0.39 -8.44
N LEU A 150 -20.88 -0.58 -7.18
CA LEU A 150 -20.25 -1.55 -6.29
C LEU A 150 -20.34 -2.96 -6.90
N LYS A 151 -21.54 -3.44 -7.20
CA LYS A 151 -21.76 -4.77 -7.81
C LYS A 151 -21.02 -4.93 -9.14
N LYS A 152 -21.04 -3.89 -9.98
CA LYS A 152 -20.32 -3.91 -11.25
C LYS A 152 -18.82 -4.01 -11.04
N THR A 153 -18.27 -3.30 -10.06
CA THR A 153 -16.83 -3.34 -9.75
C THR A 153 -16.39 -4.76 -9.36
N PHE A 154 -17.13 -5.41 -8.47
CA PHE A 154 -16.84 -6.81 -8.10
C PHE A 154 -17.04 -7.80 -9.25
N ALA A 155 -17.94 -7.53 -10.17
CA ALA A 155 -18.14 -8.38 -11.35
C ALA A 155 -17.06 -8.20 -12.43
N ASP A 156 -16.49 -6.99 -12.54
CA ASP A 156 -15.51 -6.66 -13.57
C ASP A 156 -14.05 -7.05 -13.15
N TYR A 157 -13.78 -7.23 -11.85
CA TYR A 157 -12.43 -7.45 -11.32
C TYR A 157 -12.40 -8.56 -10.28
N ASP A 158 -11.80 -9.70 -10.63
CA ASP A 158 -11.58 -10.82 -9.70
C ASP A 158 -10.47 -10.49 -8.66
N ASN A 159 -9.50 -9.66 -9.04
CA ASN A 159 -8.45 -9.18 -8.17
C ASN A 159 -8.61 -7.68 -7.94
N PRO A 160 -8.84 -7.24 -6.69
CA PRO A 160 -9.04 -5.83 -6.37
C PRO A 160 -7.85 -4.94 -6.71
N GLU A 161 -6.64 -5.46 -6.72
CA GLU A 161 -5.46 -4.72 -7.15
C GLU A 161 -5.47 -4.36 -8.64
N MET A 162 -6.35 -4.96 -9.44
CA MET A 162 -6.51 -4.62 -10.86
C MET A 162 -7.54 -3.50 -11.10
N ILE A 163 -8.22 -3.01 -10.07
CA ILE A 163 -9.24 -1.96 -10.15
C ILE A 163 -8.57 -0.61 -10.42
N ASN A 164 -8.07 -0.39 -11.60
CA ASN A 164 -7.72 0.95 -12.06
C ASN A 164 -7.48 0.97 -13.57
N ASN A 165 -8.28 1.74 -14.29
CA ASN A 165 -8.07 1.99 -15.71
C ASN A 165 -7.61 3.44 -15.98
N ASN A 166 -8.03 4.41 -15.12
CA ASN A 166 -7.65 5.82 -15.21
C ASN A 166 -7.99 6.55 -13.89
N ARG A 167 -7.66 7.85 -13.82
CA ARG A 167 -7.87 8.66 -12.62
C ARG A 167 -9.34 8.67 -12.15
N GLU A 168 -10.31 8.68 -13.04
CA GLU A 168 -11.74 8.76 -12.69
C GLU A 168 -12.30 7.42 -12.20
N THR A 169 -11.68 6.31 -12.61
CA THR A 169 -12.10 4.95 -12.26
C THR A 169 -11.23 4.31 -11.18
N SER A 170 -10.34 5.08 -10.57
CA SER A 170 -9.50 4.60 -9.47
C SER A 170 -10.34 4.16 -8.28
N PRO A 171 -9.83 3.23 -7.45
CA PRO A 171 -10.52 2.72 -6.27
C PRO A 171 -11.06 3.83 -5.36
N GLY A 172 -10.25 4.83 -5.02
CA GLY A 172 -10.65 5.93 -4.16
C GLY A 172 -11.77 6.80 -4.78
N HIS A 173 -11.77 7.01 -6.10
CA HIS A 173 -12.86 7.72 -6.78
C HIS A 173 -14.15 6.90 -6.84
N ARG A 174 -14.05 5.56 -7.00
CA ARG A 174 -15.21 4.66 -6.92
C ARG A 174 -15.83 4.71 -5.53
N LEU A 175 -15.03 4.59 -4.47
CA LEU A 175 -15.52 4.64 -3.09
C LEU A 175 -16.27 5.94 -2.79
N LYS A 176 -15.79 7.09 -3.27
CA LYS A 176 -16.51 8.38 -3.13
C LYS A 176 -17.87 8.42 -3.81
N ARG A 177 -18.06 7.65 -4.89
CA ARG A 177 -19.37 7.53 -5.58
C ARG A 177 -20.25 6.44 -4.95
N ILE A 178 -19.64 5.40 -4.40
CA ILE A 178 -20.35 4.28 -3.76
C ILE A 178 -20.84 4.69 -2.37
N ILE A 179 -19.99 5.39 -1.60
CA ILE A 179 -20.26 5.74 -0.20
C ILE A 179 -20.38 7.25 -0.07
N ARG A 180 -21.57 7.72 0.34
CA ARG A 180 -21.78 9.13 0.67
C ARG A 180 -20.94 9.53 1.88
N GLY A 181 -20.12 10.59 1.73
CA GLY A 181 -19.26 11.05 2.82
C GLY A 181 -18.02 10.19 3.05
N TYR A 182 -17.63 9.38 2.05
CA TYR A 182 -16.42 8.55 2.14
C TYR A 182 -15.22 9.33 2.70
N ASN A 183 -14.63 8.79 3.75
CA ASN A 183 -13.45 9.33 4.42
C ASN A 183 -12.35 8.26 4.43
N LYS A 184 -11.27 8.49 3.69
CA LYS A 184 -10.18 7.53 3.48
C LYS A 184 -9.59 6.97 4.79
N PRO A 185 -9.19 7.79 5.79
CA PRO A 185 -8.66 7.28 7.05
C PRO A 185 -9.64 6.45 7.84
N LEU A 186 -10.93 6.81 7.82
CA LEU A 186 -11.96 6.11 8.57
C LEU A 186 -12.27 4.74 7.97
N TYR A 187 -12.56 4.71 6.67
CA TYR A 187 -12.96 3.46 6.00
C TYR A 187 -11.78 2.53 5.70
N GLY A 188 -10.55 3.06 5.63
CA GLY A 188 -9.35 2.27 5.34
C GLY A 188 -9.06 1.13 6.33
N HIS A 189 -9.57 1.22 7.56
CA HIS A 189 -9.43 0.14 8.54
C HIS A 189 -10.74 -0.62 8.82
N TYR A 190 -11.90 -0.12 8.38
CA TYR A 190 -13.16 -0.85 8.56
C TYR A 190 -13.35 -1.96 7.54
N PHE A 191 -12.76 -1.85 6.34
CA PHE A 191 -12.89 -2.81 5.27
C PHE A 191 -11.71 -3.78 5.14
N ALA A 192 -10.66 -3.59 5.90
CA ALA A 192 -9.48 -4.43 5.90
C ALA A 192 -9.51 -5.37 7.10
#